data_93ffc319461199e28fe3962c11f0b70f
#
_entry.id   93ffc319461199e28fe3962c11f0b70f
#
_cell.length_a   1.000
_cell.length_b   1.000
_cell.length_c   1.000
_cell.angle_alpha   90.00
_cell.angle_beta   90.00
_cell.angle_gamma   90.00
#
_symmetry.space_group_name_H-M   'P 1'
#
loop_
_entity.id
_entity.type
_entity.pdbx_description
1 polymer ?
#
loop_
_entity_poly.entity_id
_entity_poly.type
_entity_poly.pdbx_seq_one_letter_code
_entity_poly.pdbx_strand_id
1 'polypeptide(L)'
;MSVEGYIGLPPDSSGKRVRTIVKQIEGESRHHEVFCITSPRTLLGVYHYCSSMVSGSTSADFIYHAILNPSDSDRNMALRRIILHIVSVKQATPIEIAVWRITSLSGGVDVDPSRICKKDTNYADPIVIIREGSETNPISTTIENKICGTMTPINAGQYLWIEFNFANAVDQRSDFILHAGEGICMRNEQAGDVDFRILWIIEWEEFKGIGVIT
;
A
#
# COMPACT_ATOMS: atom_id res chain seq x y z
N MET A 1 -40.99 -2.31 2.11
CA MET A 1 -40.29 -3.27 2.99
C MET A 1 -39.34 -4.06 2.11
N SER A 2 -38.04 -4.00 2.33
CA SER A 2 -37.09 -4.78 1.55
C SER A 2 -36.89 -6.14 2.24
N VAL A 3 -37.10 -7.21 1.53
CA VAL A 3 -36.82 -8.57 2.01
C VAL A 3 -35.48 -9.00 1.42
N GLU A 4 -34.51 -9.25 2.27
CA GLU A 4 -33.23 -9.86 1.83
C GLU A 4 -33.45 -11.36 1.66
N GLY A 5 -33.22 -11.85 0.45
CA GLY A 5 -33.28 -13.25 0.14
C GLY A 5 -31.92 -13.74 -0.38
N TYR A 6 -31.58 -14.99 -0.06
CA TYR A 6 -30.42 -15.66 -0.63
C TYR A 6 -30.91 -16.73 -1.61
N ILE A 7 -30.48 -16.65 -2.85
CA ILE A 7 -30.62 -17.77 -3.78
C ILE A 7 -29.40 -18.65 -3.58
N GLY A 8 -29.62 -19.85 -3.07
CA GLY A 8 -28.61 -20.90 -3.06
C GLY A 8 -28.38 -21.34 -4.49
N LEU A 9 -27.26 -21.01 -5.08
CA LEU A 9 -26.80 -21.69 -6.29
C LEU A 9 -26.47 -23.14 -5.91
N PRO A 10 -26.70 -24.11 -6.83
CA PRO A 10 -26.25 -25.47 -6.60
C PRO A 10 -24.76 -25.42 -6.21
N PRO A 11 -24.31 -26.28 -5.31
CA PRO A 11 -22.96 -26.23 -4.81
C PRO A 11 -22.00 -26.53 -5.98
N ASP A 12 -21.55 -25.43 -6.62
CA ASP A 12 -20.26 -25.51 -7.24
C ASP A 12 -19.26 -25.63 -6.07
N SER A 13 -18.17 -26.32 -6.30
CA SER A 13 -17.13 -26.57 -5.29
C SER A 13 -16.53 -25.29 -4.67
N SER A 14 -17.02 -24.11 -4.99
CA SER A 14 -16.50 -22.80 -4.56
C SER A 14 -17.33 -22.13 -3.46
N GLY A 15 -18.50 -22.63 -3.11
CA GLY A 15 -19.34 -22.08 -2.04
C GLY A 15 -19.83 -20.65 -2.28
N LYS A 16 -19.88 -20.20 -3.53
CA LYS A 16 -20.33 -18.85 -3.89
C LYS A 16 -21.81 -18.68 -3.62
N ARG A 17 -22.18 -17.62 -2.95
CA ARG A 17 -23.55 -17.20 -2.73
C ARG A 17 -23.82 -15.89 -3.47
N VAL A 18 -24.91 -15.86 -4.23
CA VAL A 18 -25.41 -14.62 -4.84
C VAL A 18 -26.35 -13.94 -3.84
N ARG A 19 -26.05 -12.72 -3.48
CA ARG A 19 -26.97 -11.90 -2.68
C ARG A 19 -27.93 -11.21 -3.63
N THR A 20 -29.24 -11.48 -3.49
CA THR A 20 -30.28 -10.79 -4.23
C THR A 20 -30.99 -9.80 -3.33
N ILE A 21 -31.21 -8.61 -3.81
CA ILE A 21 -32.04 -7.59 -3.16
C ILE A 21 -33.35 -7.51 -3.93
N VAL A 22 -34.46 -7.86 -3.26
CA VAL A 22 -35.80 -7.68 -3.82
C VAL A 22 -36.29 -6.28 -3.45
N LYS A 23 -36.48 -5.42 -4.44
CA LYS A 23 -37.14 -4.12 -4.26
C LYS A 23 -38.57 -4.20 -4.85
N GLN A 24 -39.55 -3.78 -4.07
CA GLN A 24 -40.87 -3.48 -4.60
C GLN A 24 -40.84 -2.09 -5.25
N ILE A 25 -41.02 -2.05 -6.55
CA ILE A 25 -41.16 -0.80 -7.33
C ILE A 25 -42.54 -0.86 -7.98
N GLU A 26 -43.40 0.10 -7.67
CA GLU A 26 -44.77 0.24 -8.24
C GLU A 26 -45.66 -1.01 -8.06
N GLY A 27 -45.50 -1.72 -6.94
CA GLY A 27 -46.31 -2.91 -6.64
C GLY A 27 -45.83 -4.20 -7.28
N GLU A 28 -44.81 -4.16 -8.12
CA GLU A 28 -44.18 -5.35 -8.68
C GLU A 28 -42.86 -5.67 -7.95
N SER A 29 -42.67 -6.93 -7.65
CA SER A 29 -41.41 -7.44 -7.09
C SER A 29 -40.42 -7.59 -8.23
N ARG A 30 -39.42 -6.72 -8.32
CA ARG A 30 -38.29 -6.86 -9.24
C ARG A 30 -37.08 -7.37 -8.52
N HIS A 31 -36.52 -8.46 -9.02
CA HIS A 31 -35.27 -9.01 -8.54
C HIS A 31 -34.11 -8.24 -9.19
N HIS A 32 -33.37 -7.51 -8.40
CA HIS A 32 -32.07 -6.98 -8.83
C HIS A 32 -31.00 -7.96 -8.38
N GLU A 33 -30.42 -8.67 -9.33
CA GLU A 33 -29.23 -9.47 -9.07
C GLU A 33 -28.04 -8.53 -8.90
N VAL A 34 -27.56 -8.41 -7.67
CA VAL A 34 -26.29 -7.75 -7.41
C VAL A 34 -25.23 -8.85 -7.43
N PHE A 35 -24.59 -9.01 -8.56
CA PHE A 35 -23.41 -9.88 -8.65
C PHE A 35 -22.26 -9.24 -7.87
N CYS A 36 -22.14 -9.57 -6.61
CA CYS A 36 -20.94 -9.26 -5.86
C CYS A 36 -19.95 -10.42 -6.08
N ILE A 37 -19.23 -10.41 -7.20
CA ILE A 37 -18.13 -11.34 -7.45
C ILE A 37 -16.90 -10.84 -6.69
N THR A 38 -17.01 -10.69 -5.40
CA THR A 38 -15.84 -10.49 -4.55
C THR A 38 -15.72 -11.73 -3.70
N SER A 39 -14.69 -12.53 -3.93
CA SER A 39 -14.26 -13.50 -2.93
C SER A 39 -14.13 -12.72 -1.61
N PRO A 40 -14.74 -13.20 -0.51
CA PRO A 40 -14.67 -12.49 0.75
C PRO A 40 -13.20 -12.37 1.15
N ARG A 41 -12.67 -11.14 1.10
CA ARG A 41 -11.37 -10.86 1.71
C ARG A 41 -11.54 -11.02 3.21
N THR A 42 -10.84 -11.95 3.82
CA THR A 42 -10.75 -12.03 5.27
C THR A 42 -9.67 -11.06 5.73
N LEU A 43 -10.08 -9.88 6.19
CA LEU A 43 -9.18 -8.89 6.75
C LEU A 43 -8.47 -9.48 7.98
N LEU A 44 -7.15 -9.42 7.99
CA LEU A 44 -6.30 -9.85 9.11
C LEU A 44 -5.82 -8.66 9.93
N GLY A 45 -5.64 -7.52 9.30
CA GLY A 45 -5.26 -6.32 10.00
C GLY A 45 -5.08 -5.10 9.09
N VAL A 46 -5.10 -3.93 9.72
CA VAL A 46 -4.70 -2.66 9.13
C VAL A 46 -3.53 -2.12 9.94
N TYR A 47 -2.48 -1.76 9.24
CA TYR A 47 -1.19 -1.40 9.82
C TYR A 47 -0.74 -0.04 9.34
N HIS A 48 0.08 0.58 10.15
CA HIS A 48 0.68 1.86 9.89
C HIS A 48 2.14 1.83 10.31
N TYR A 49 3.00 2.35 9.47
CA TYR A 49 4.41 2.53 9.76
C TYR A 49 4.83 3.95 9.42
N CYS A 50 5.57 4.57 10.34
CA CYS A 50 6.25 5.84 10.13
C CYS A 50 7.75 5.61 10.19
N SER A 51 8.44 5.88 9.11
CA SER A 51 9.90 5.69 9.05
C SER A 51 10.63 6.65 9.98
N SER A 52 11.87 6.33 10.26
CA SER A 52 12.80 7.35 10.74
C SER A 52 12.99 8.43 9.68
N MET A 53 13.29 9.64 10.11
CA MET A 53 13.67 10.71 9.21
C MET A 53 15.12 10.48 8.76
N VAL A 54 15.30 10.23 7.47
CA VAL A 54 16.62 10.01 6.88
C VAL A 54 17.08 11.24 6.09
N SER A 55 18.40 11.42 6.00
CA SER A 55 18.97 12.43 5.13
C SER A 55 18.77 12.07 3.68
N GLY A 56 18.52 13.07 2.83
CA GLY A 56 18.50 12.89 1.39
C GLY A 56 19.86 12.39 0.88
N SER A 57 19.84 11.68 -0.22
CA SER A 57 21.03 11.23 -0.92
C SER A 57 21.26 12.06 -2.16
N THR A 58 22.53 12.31 -2.48
CA THR A 58 22.96 12.94 -3.74
C THR A 58 22.97 11.98 -4.91
N SER A 59 22.82 10.68 -4.64
CA SER A 59 22.85 9.65 -5.66
C SER A 59 21.49 9.47 -6.32
N ALA A 60 21.46 9.45 -7.63
CA ALA A 60 20.30 8.92 -8.35
C ALA A 60 20.08 7.44 -7.99
N ASP A 61 18.83 7.01 -8.09
CA ASP A 61 18.43 5.63 -7.80
C ASP A 61 18.59 5.17 -6.35
N PHE A 62 18.93 6.09 -5.43
CA PHE A 62 19.01 5.76 -4.01
C PHE A 62 17.63 5.43 -3.43
N ILE A 63 17.53 4.28 -2.77
CA ILE A 63 16.28 3.81 -2.16
C ILE A 63 16.29 4.13 -0.68
N TYR A 64 15.36 4.98 -0.26
CA TYR A 64 15.22 5.41 1.14
C TYR A 64 14.55 4.35 2.00
N HIS A 65 13.44 3.80 1.49
CA HIS A 65 12.60 2.85 2.20
C HIS A 65 12.03 1.83 1.23
N ALA A 66 11.82 0.63 1.73
CA ALA A 66 11.12 -0.42 0.99
C ALA A 66 10.26 -1.26 1.93
N ILE A 67 9.15 -1.77 1.40
CA ILE A 67 8.29 -2.75 2.04
C ILE A 67 8.03 -3.89 1.06
N LEU A 68 8.16 -5.12 1.52
CA LEU A 68 7.96 -6.32 0.73
C LEU A 68 6.99 -7.25 1.45
N ASN A 69 6.02 -7.78 0.73
CA ASN A 69 5.27 -8.95 1.16
C ASN A 69 6.14 -10.19 0.90
N PRO A 70 6.52 -10.98 1.92
CA PRO A 70 7.42 -12.11 1.75
C PRO A 70 6.93 -13.10 0.69
N SER A 71 7.85 -13.76 -0.02
CA SER A 71 7.51 -14.69 -1.10
C SER A 71 6.81 -15.97 -0.63
N ASP A 72 6.97 -16.31 0.64
CA ASP A 72 6.32 -17.44 1.32
C ASP A 72 5.04 -17.04 2.07
N SER A 73 4.60 -15.78 1.91
CA SER A 73 3.41 -15.26 2.56
C SER A 73 2.13 -15.95 2.07
N ASP A 74 1.28 -16.33 3.01
CA ASP A 74 -0.10 -16.79 2.74
C ASP A 74 -1.11 -15.61 2.72
N ARG A 75 -0.62 -14.37 2.76
CA ARG A 75 -1.41 -13.15 2.81
C ARG A 75 -1.13 -12.27 1.60
N ASN A 76 -2.13 -11.51 1.22
CA ASN A 76 -2.00 -10.38 0.31
C ASN A 76 -1.94 -9.10 1.11
N MET A 77 -1.22 -8.12 0.57
CA MET A 77 -1.12 -6.77 1.12
C MET A 77 -1.84 -5.80 0.18
N ALA A 78 -2.76 -4.99 0.67
CA ALA A 78 -3.33 -3.91 -0.11
C ALA A 78 -2.86 -2.56 0.43
N LEU A 79 -2.26 -1.77 -0.44
CA LEU A 79 -1.75 -0.45 -0.10
C LEU A 79 -2.90 0.54 0.02
N ARG A 80 -3.02 1.22 1.15
CA ARG A 80 -4.08 2.21 1.38
C ARG A 80 -3.63 3.62 1.08
N ARG A 81 -2.51 4.03 1.65
CA ARG A 81 -1.91 5.35 1.38
C ARG A 81 -0.42 5.38 1.65
N ILE A 82 0.24 6.29 0.97
CA ILE A 82 1.63 6.66 1.20
C ILE A 82 1.67 8.17 1.42
N ILE A 83 2.38 8.60 2.43
CA ILE A 83 2.65 9.99 2.68
C ILE A 83 4.17 10.19 2.66
N LEU A 84 4.62 11.15 1.90
CA LEU A 84 6.01 11.62 1.88
C LEU A 84 6.06 12.97 2.57
N HIS A 85 6.91 13.06 3.58
CA HIS A 85 7.18 14.30 4.27
C HIS A 85 8.64 14.67 4.07
N ILE A 86 8.90 15.76 3.35
CA ILE A 86 10.23 16.25 3.03
C ILE A 86 10.45 17.54 3.78
N VAL A 87 11.53 17.61 4.53
CA VAL A 87 11.83 18.75 5.42
C VAL A 87 13.22 19.25 5.16
N SER A 88 13.36 20.56 5.06
CA SER A 88 14.64 21.27 5.01
C SER A 88 15.52 20.92 3.80
N VAL A 89 15.73 21.90 2.99
CA VAL A 89 16.63 21.88 1.84
C VAL A 89 17.54 23.08 1.98
N LYS A 90 18.85 22.92 1.85
CA LYS A 90 19.79 24.05 1.88
C LYS A 90 19.70 24.92 0.64
N GLN A 91 19.35 24.36 -0.47
CA GLN A 91 19.23 25.06 -1.76
C GLN A 91 17.90 24.74 -2.42
N ALA A 92 17.42 25.64 -3.25
CA ALA A 92 16.30 25.40 -4.13
C ALA A 92 16.72 24.42 -5.24
N THR A 93 16.35 23.16 -5.12
CA THR A 93 16.60 22.13 -6.12
C THR A 93 15.31 21.36 -6.40
N PRO A 94 15.06 20.94 -7.64
CA PRO A 94 14.00 20.00 -7.90
C PRO A 94 14.32 18.67 -7.19
N ILE A 95 13.39 18.20 -6.38
CA ILE A 95 13.46 16.86 -5.78
C ILE A 95 12.49 15.99 -6.55
N GLU A 96 13.00 14.93 -7.15
CA GLU A 96 12.17 13.93 -7.79
C GLU A 96 12.24 12.62 -7.01
N ILE A 97 11.14 12.27 -6.36
CA ILE A 97 10.99 11.03 -5.60
C ILE A 97 9.84 10.24 -6.19
N ALA A 98 10.08 8.96 -6.39
CA ALA A 98 9.08 8.06 -6.92
C ALA A 98 8.91 6.82 -6.05
N VAL A 99 7.72 6.26 -6.12
CA VAL A 99 7.37 4.96 -5.57
C VAL A 99 7.32 3.95 -6.72
N TRP A 100 8.06 2.87 -6.55
CA TRP A 100 8.21 1.82 -7.55
C TRP A 100 7.74 0.48 -6.98
N ARG A 101 7.15 -0.36 -7.85
CA ARG A 101 6.93 -1.78 -7.55
C ARG A 101 8.25 -2.52 -7.59
N ILE A 102 8.43 -3.44 -6.64
CA ILE A 102 9.63 -4.27 -6.52
C ILE A 102 9.25 -5.73 -6.32
N THR A 103 10.17 -6.64 -6.68
CA THR A 103 10.01 -8.10 -6.51
C THR A 103 11.12 -8.75 -5.71
N SER A 104 12.08 -7.98 -5.24
CA SER A 104 13.11 -8.46 -4.32
C SER A 104 13.50 -7.35 -3.34
N LEU A 105 14.11 -7.72 -2.23
CA LEU A 105 14.55 -6.76 -1.21
C LEU A 105 15.77 -7.32 -0.49
N SER A 106 16.90 -6.59 -0.56
CA SER A 106 18.13 -6.91 0.15
C SER A 106 18.85 -5.63 0.57
N GLY A 107 19.85 -5.74 1.42
CA GLY A 107 20.53 -4.57 2.02
C GLY A 107 19.60 -3.76 2.92
N GLY A 108 20.01 -2.55 3.28
CA GLY A 108 19.29 -1.72 4.23
C GLY A 108 19.31 -2.27 5.65
N VAL A 109 18.59 -1.62 6.54
CA VAL A 109 18.41 -2.02 7.94
C VAL A 109 16.96 -2.48 8.13
N ASP A 110 16.78 -3.67 8.69
CA ASP A 110 15.45 -4.18 9.02
C ASP A 110 14.81 -3.31 10.09
N VAL A 111 13.55 -2.97 9.87
CA VAL A 111 12.74 -2.23 10.83
C VAL A 111 12.22 -3.19 11.90
N ASP A 112 12.43 -2.81 13.17
CA ASP A 112 11.86 -3.57 14.30
C ASP A 112 10.32 -3.63 14.18
N PRO A 113 9.70 -4.81 14.21
CA PRO A 113 8.26 -4.97 14.15
C PRO A 113 7.49 -4.14 15.19
N SER A 114 8.09 -3.83 16.32
CA SER A 114 7.48 -2.97 17.36
C SER A 114 7.19 -1.54 16.89
N ARG A 115 7.85 -1.09 15.81
CA ARG A 115 7.61 0.21 15.17
C ARG A 115 6.40 0.21 14.23
N ILE A 116 5.81 -0.96 13.98
CA ILE A 116 4.61 -1.09 13.16
C ILE A 116 3.39 -1.00 14.06
N CYS A 117 2.58 0.02 13.87
CA CYS A 117 1.34 0.20 14.61
C CYS A 117 0.22 -0.62 13.99
N LYS A 118 -0.45 -1.45 14.80
CA LYS A 118 -1.75 -2.04 14.46
C LYS A 118 -2.84 -1.01 14.74
N LYS A 119 -3.79 -0.82 13.83
CA LYS A 119 -4.96 0.05 14.10
C LYS A 119 -5.93 -0.54 15.13
N ASP A 120 -5.92 -1.86 15.29
CA ASP A 120 -6.62 -2.57 16.36
C ASP A 120 -5.66 -3.60 16.97
N THR A 121 -5.55 -3.60 18.27
CA THR A 121 -4.64 -4.52 19.01
C THR A 121 -5.01 -5.99 18.83
N ASN A 122 -6.26 -6.28 18.45
CA ASN A 122 -6.73 -7.64 18.18
C ASN A 122 -6.33 -8.16 16.80
N TYR A 123 -5.79 -7.30 15.92
CA TYR A 123 -5.29 -7.76 14.63
C TYR A 123 -4.07 -8.68 14.78
N ALA A 124 -3.92 -9.60 13.85
CA ALA A 124 -2.73 -10.43 13.74
C ALA A 124 -1.46 -9.56 13.63
N ASP A 125 -0.29 -10.12 13.90
CA ASP A 125 0.96 -9.41 13.65
C ASP A 125 1.19 -9.27 12.15
N PRO A 126 1.77 -8.12 11.71
CA PRO A 126 2.11 -7.91 10.31
C PRO A 126 3.23 -8.87 9.90
N ILE A 127 3.19 -9.29 8.63
CA ILE A 127 4.20 -10.22 8.09
C ILE A 127 5.17 -9.54 7.12
N VAL A 128 4.93 -8.31 6.77
CA VAL A 128 5.73 -7.57 5.80
C VAL A 128 7.15 -7.32 6.31
N ILE A 129 8.10 -7.31 5.39
CA ILE A 129 9.47 -6.90 5.64
C ILE A 129 9.60 -5.42 5.29
N ILE A 130 10.04 -4.60 6.22
CA ILE A 130 10.31 -3.18 5.99
C ILE A 130 11.79 -2.92 6.21
N ARG A 131 12.39 -2.16 5.27
CA ARG A 131 13.81 -1.75 5.36
C ARG A 131 13.98 -0.26 5.16
N GLU A 132 14.95 0.27 5.89
CA GLU A 132 15.44 1.65 5.76
C GLU A 132 16.84 1.63 5.14
N GLY A 133 17.02 2.41 4.07
CA GLY A 133 18.32 2.56 3.40
C GLY A 133 19.16 3.68 3.99
N SER A 134 20.47 3.50 3.95
CA SER A 134 21.45 4.55 4.24
C SER A 134 22.60 4.47 3.22
N GLU A 135 23.43 5.51 3.14
CA GLU A 135 24.58 5.50 2.23
C GLU A 135 25.59 4.39 2.56
N THR A 136 25.70 4.04 3.84
CA THR A 136 26.58 2.96 4.32
C THR A 136 25.96 1.57 4.19
N ASN A 137 24.65 1.48 4.10
CA ASN A 137 23.90 0.25 3.92
C ASN A 137 22.72 0.49 2.96
N PRO A 138 23.00 0.56 1.66
CA PRO A 138 21.97 0.82 0.67
C PRO A 138 21.02 -0.37 0.49
N ILE A 139 19.77 -0.07 0.19
CA ILE A 139 18.79 -1.06 -0.24
C ILE A 139 19.06 -1.42 -1.70
N SER A 140 18.95 -2.72 -2.01
CA SER A 140 18.99 -3.25 -3.37
C SER A 140 17.71 -4.02 -3.65
N THR A 141 17.10 -3.77 -4.81
CA THR A 141 15.83 -4.37 -5.23
C THR A 141 15.81 -4.66 -6.73
N THR A 142 14.92 -5.55 -7.14
CA THR A 142 14.49 -5.65 -8.54
C THR A 142 13.29 -4.75 -8.74
N ILE A 143 13.43 -3.72 -9.56
CA ILE A 143 12.40 -2.72 -9.84
C ILE A 143 11.61 -3.12 -11.08
N GLU A 144 10.30 -2.98 -11.02
CA GLU A 144 9.39 -3.25 -12.14
C GLU A 144 8.80 -1.97 -12.73
N ASN A 145 7.80 -1.41 -12.06
CA ASN A 145 6.99 -0.31 -12.57
C ASN A 145 6.94 0.87 -11.61
N LYS A 146 7.00 2.08 -12.15
CA LYS A 146 6.73 3.31 -11.41
C LYS A 146 5.24 3.41 -11.10
N ILE A 147 4.90 3.54 -9.84
CA ILE A 147 3.52 3.62 -9.35
C ILE A 147 3.06 5.07 -9.31
N CYS A 148 3.85 5.89 -8.64
CA CYS A 148 3.61 7.31 -8.50
C CYS A 148 4.93 8.04 -8.23
N GLY A 149 4.92 9.34 -8.29
CA GLY A 149 6.09 10.14 -7.99
C GLY A 149 5.76 11.62 -7.97
N THR A 150 6.70 12.39 -7.49
CA THR A 150 6.62 13.83 -7.48
C THR A 150 7.93 14.43 -7.93
N MET A 151 7.83 15.49 -8.71
CA MET A 151 8.93 16.42 -8.96
C MET A 151 8.49 17.79 -8.50
N THR A 152 9.13 18.30 -7.49
CA THR A 152 8.77 19.60 -6.89
C THR A 152 10.02 20.38 -6.56
N PRO A 153 10.12 21.62 -7.03
CA PRO A 153 11.14 22.54 -6.53
C PRO A 153 10.82 22.86 -5.08
N ILE A 154 11.77 22.61 -4.19
CA ILE A 154 11.64 22.95 -2.78
C ILE A 154 12.66 24.04 -2.47
N ASN A 155 12.20 25.16 -1.89
CA ASN A 155 13.08 26.20 -1.43
C ASN A 155 13.64 25.88 -0.03
N ALA A 156 14.80 26.42 0.29
CA ALA A 156 15.40 26.27 1.61
C ALA A 156 14.41 26.62 2.73
N GLY A 157 14.30 25.76 3.73
CA GLY A 157 13.43 25.96 4.89
C GLY A 157 11.95 25.62 4.67
N GLN A 158 11.57 25.11 3.52
CA GLN A 158 10.21 24.64 3.27
C GLN A 158 10.02 23.18 3.66
N TYR A 159 8.76 22.80 3.93
CA TYR A 159 8.34 21.40 3.96
C TYR A 159 7.39 21.11 2.85
N LEU A 160 7.46 19.88 2.35
CA LEU A 160 6.54 19.33 1.39
C LEU A 160 5.84 18.13 2.02
N TRP A 161 4.53 18.14 1.93
CA TRP A 161 3.67 17.02 2.29
C TRP A 161 2.96 16.52 1.04
N ILE A 162 3.16 15.25 0.70
CA ILE A 162 2.56 14.63 -0.46
C ILE A 162 1.86 13.36 -0.01
N GLU A 163 0.61 13.21 -0.39
CA GLU A 163 -0.19 12.02 -0.09
C GLU A 163 -0.64 11.34 -1.38
N PHE A 164 -0.37 10.04 -1.47
CA PHE A 164 -0.90 9.15 -2.49
C PHE A 164 -1.93 8.23 -1.82
N ASN A 165 -3.18 8.38 -2.20
CA ASN A 165 -4.28 7.60 -1.65
C ASN A 165 -4.70 6.54 -2.67
N PHE A 166 -4.65 5.27 -2.28
CA PHE A 166 -5.03 4.11 -3.08
C PHE A 166 -6.36 3.50 -2.61
N ALA A 167 -6.89 3.97 -1.47
CA ALA A 167 -8.15 3.48 -0.95
C ALA A 167 -9.33 4.11 -1.69
N ASN A 168 -10.32 3.29 -2.00
CA ASN A 168 -11.57 3.76 -2.57
C ASN A 168 -12.31 4.66 -1.55
N ALA A 169 -12.87 5.78 -2.02
CA ALA A 169 -13.58 6.72 -1.17
C ALA A 169 -14.88 6.15 -0.58
N VAL A 170 -15.46 5.13 -1.20
CA VAL A 170 -16.76 4.58 -0.79
C VAL A 170 -16.63 3.53 0.30
N ASP A 171 -15.76 2.56 0.13
CA ASP A 171 -15.62 1.42 1.03
C ASP A 171 -14.27 1.36 1.77
N GLN A 172 -13.42 2.34 1.55
CA GLN A 172 -12.08 2.44 2.12
C GLN A 172 -11.15 1.27 1.77
N ARG A 173 -11.51 0.46 0.77
CA ARG A 173 -10.68 -0.64 0.29
C ARG A 173 -9.76 -0.17 -0.81
N SER A 174 -8.57 -0.74 -0.85
CA SER A 174 -7.62 -0.51 -1.94
C SER A 174 -7.65 -1.68 -2.92
N ASP A 175 -7.63 -1.32 -4.20
CA ASP A 175 -7.44 -2.27 -5.30
C ASP A 175 -5.96 -2.41 -5.69
N PHE A 176 -5.07 -1.65 -5.06
CA PHE A 176 -3.64 -1.79 -5.25
C PHE A 176 -3.09 -2.92 -4.37
N ILE A 177 -3.08 -4.11 -4.94
CA ILE A 177 -2.71 -5.33 -4.23
C ILE A 177 -1.28 -5.73 -4.57
N LEU A 178 -0.55 -6.12 -3.54
CA LEU A 178 0.78 -6.71 -3.58
C LEU A 178 0.67 -8.16 -3.11
N HIS A 179 0.94 -9.08 -4.02
CA HIS A 179 0.95 -10.51 -3.73
C HIS A 179 2.24 -10.92 -3.04
N ALA A 180 2.34 -12.20 -2.65
CA ALA A 180 3.56 -12.76 -2.11
C ALA A 180 4.74 -12.55 -3.08
N GLY A 181 5.85 -12.05 -2.57
CA GLY A 181 7.04 -11.67 -3.35
C GLY A 181 6.99 -10.29 -3.98
N GLU A 182 5.90 -9.54 -3.84
CA GLU A 182 5.78 -8.17 -4.37
C GLU A 182 5.89 -7.12 -3.26
N GLY A 183 6.39 -5.95 -3.61
CA GLY A 183 6.54 -4.85 -2.69
C GLY A 183 6.61 -3.50 -3.38
N ILE A 184 6.95 -2.49 -2.61
CA ILE A 184 7.22 -1.14 -3.11
C ILE A 184 8.46 -0.56 -2.47
N CYS A 185 9.12 0.34 -3.18
CA CYS A 185 10.20 1.16 -2.62
C CYS A 185 10.01 2.64 -2.96
N MET A 186 10.56 3.48 -2.11
CA MET A 186 10.67 4.92 -2.33
C MET A 186 12.08 5.24 -2.78
N ARG A 187 12.22 5.80 -3.99
CA ARG A 187 13.50 6.02 -4.66
C ARG A 187 13.69 7.48 -5.05
N ASN A 188 14.94 7.93 -4.95
CA ASN A 188 15.38 9.19 -5.54
C ASN A 188 15.60 9.01 -7.04
N GLU A 189 14.99 9.87 -7.86
CA GLU A 189 15.07 9.75 -9.32
C GLU A 189 16.21 10.61 -9.92
N GLN A 190 16.66 11.61 -9.20
CA GLN A 190 17.69 12.53 -9.67
C GLN A 190 18.90 12.56 -8.77
N ALA A 191 20.09 12.56 -9.38
CA ALA A 191 21.30 12.97 -8.69
C ALA A 191 21.26 14.47 -8.43
N GLY A 192 21.62 14.90 -7.24
CA GLY A 192 21.66 16.32 -6.91
C GLY A 192 22.35 16.56 -5.58
N ASP A 193 22.88 17.76 -5.42
CA ASP A 193 23.41 18.23 -4.14
C ASP A 193 22.24 18.71 -3.26
N VAL A 194 21.60 17.78 -2.61
CA VAL A 194 20.36 18.02 -1.86
C VAL A 194 20.54 17.68 -0.41
N ASP A 195 20.49 18.70 0.42
CA ASP A 195 20.46 18.51 1.87
C ASP A 195 19.01 18.61 2.37
N PHE A 196 18.29 17.53 2.20
CA PHE A 196 16.93 17.38 2.72
C PHE A 196 16.81 16.18 3.63
N ARG A 197 15.78 16.19 4.45
CA ARG A 197 15.37 15.04 5.25
C ARG A 197 14.03 14.55 4.76
N ILE A 198 13.91 13.26 4.68
CA ILE A 198 12.70 12.61 4.21
C ILE A 198 12.20 11.58 5.20
N LEU A 199 10.90 11.54 5.32
CA LEU A 199 10.16 10.59 6.12
C LEU A 199 9.05 10.00 5.26
N TRP A 200 8.86 8.70 5.38
CA TRP A 200 7.78 7.97 4.74
C TRP A 200 6.78 7.50 5.79
N ILE A 201 5.50 7.69 5.53
CA ILE A 201 4.40 7.09 6.27
C ILE A 201 3.64 6.20 5.29
N ILE A 202 3.47 4.93 5.65
CA ILE A 202 2.74 3.97 4.83
C ILE A 202 1.63 3.32 5.65
N GLU A 203 0.46 3.17 5.04
CA GLU A 203 -0.67 2.45 5.59
C GLU A 203 -1.11 1.36 4.63
N TRP A 204 -1.30 0.15 5.14
CA TRP A 204 -1.73 -1.01 4.37
C TRP A 204 -2.68 -1.90 5.17
N GLU A 205 -3.34 -2.79 4.47
CA GLU A 205 -4.09 -3.89 5.06
C GLU A 205 -3.52 -5.23 4.62
N GLU A 206 -3.58 -6.22 5.49
CA GLU A 206 -3.28 -7.61 5.16
C GLU A 206 -4.56 -8.44 5.23
N PHE A 207 -4.73 -9.34 4.26
CA PHE A 207 -5.93 -10.16 4.15
C PHE A 207 -5.62 -11.51 3.51
N LYS A 208 -6.48 -12.50 3.80
CA LYS A 208 -6.52 -13.78 3.09
C LYS A 208 -7.67 -13.78 2.09
N GLY A 209 -7.51 -14.52 1.01
CA GLY A 209 -8.50 -14.67 -0.03
C GLY A 209 -7.97 -14.26 -1.40
N ILE A 210 -8.68 -14.69 -2.41
CA ILE A 210 -8.32 -14.40 -3.80
C ILE A 210 -8.72 -12.95 -4.08
N GLY A 211 -7.74 -12.08 -4.24
CA GLY A 211 -7.96 -10.80 -4.88
C GLY A 211 -8.19 -11.06 -6.36
N VAL A 212 -9.37 -10.75 -6.86
CA VAL A 212 -9.76 -10.77 -8.27
C VAL A 212 -9.69 -12.15 -8.94
N ILE A 213 -10.85 -12.68 -9.24
CA ILE A 213 -10.98 -13.70 -10.30
C ILE A 213 -11.01 -12.90 -11.61
N THR A 214 -9.90 -12.92 -12.35
CA THR A 214 -9.86 -12.46 -13.74
C THR A 214 -10.65 -13.41 -14.63
#